data_16b773196873b8ceaec38d7482ec4e49
#
_entry.id   16b773196873b8ceaec38d7482ec4e49
#
_cell.length_a   1.000
_cell.length_b   1.000
_cell.length_c   1.000
_cell.angle_alpha   90.00
_cell.angle_beta   90.00
_cell.angle_gamma   90.00
#
_symmetry.space_group_name_H-M   'P 1'
#
loop_
_entity.id
_entity.type
_entity.pdbx_description
1 polymer ?
#
loop_
_entity_poly.entity_id
_entity_poly.type
_entity_poly.pdbx_seq_one_letter_code
_entity_poly.pdbx_strand_id
1 'polypeptide(L)'
;IFQNIRGNIPTRFKKFLENSDSDGFIVAKAAIDRLLLNNYSEFNELKTTLKKYINECQWSVLPLSINPCSPGQGALAIETRIQDNKLNEILNDINFSKDYSNVIEERSILKNYGGGCHQKIGVSYISHKLGLVVSKRGEDERGNHFESWDLIKSKNISFSHNRIDEIYPEDLKSYKIFTRKQLNENVNHINNLQNKSIYVSRISAIPDKSKIKSNNVIWTSGLSTWKNLVQRGIWVNGTSDGLGEDFDNDINSLTNNTWIKLTHSQSPESSIKNKIETYQLQPIDFEIDIDKKKYFYW
;
A
#
# COMPACT_ATOMS: atom_id res chain seq x y z
N ILE A 1 -3.44 -23.11 9.47
CA ILE A 1 -4.68 -23.77 9.02
C ILE A 1 -5.72 -22.69 8.76
N PHE A 2 -6.39 -22.72 7.59
CA PHE A 2 -7.46 -21.78 7.29
C PHE A 2 -8.81 -22.37 7.68
N GLN A 3 -9.62 -21.57 8.35
CA GLN A 3 -10.99 -21.92 8.73
C GLN A 3 -11.98 -20.95 8.08
N ASN A 4 -13.14 -21.46 7.68
CA ASN A 4 -14.18 -20.64 7.10
C ASN A 4 -14.99 -19.94 8.18
N ILE A 5 -15.00 -18.60 8.17
CA ILE A 5 -15.86 -17.79 9.02
C ILE A 5 -17.03 -17.23 8.20
N ARG A 6 -18.28 -17.49 8.59
CA ARG A 6 -19.49 -17.07 7.88
C ARG A 6 -20.30 -16.04 8.68
N GLY A 7 -21.01 -15.19 7.95
CA GLY A 7 -21.85 -14.12 8.49
C GLY A 7 -21.53 -12.78 7.81
N ASN A 8 -22.27 -11.74 8.17
CA ASN A 8 -21.92 -10.36 7.79
C ASN A 8 -20.66 -9.89 8.52
N ILE A 9 -20.13 -8.74 8.14
CA ILE A 9 -18.85 -8.24 8.69
C ILE A 9 -18.86 -8.14 10.22
N PRO A 10 -19.83 -7.48 10.88
CA PRO A 10 -19.89 -7.42 12.34
C PRO A 10 -19.97 -8.80 13.00
N THR A 11 -20.76 -9.72 12.44
CA THR A 11 -20.87 -11.10 12.94
C THR A 11 -19.53 -11.84 12.86
N ARG A 12 -18.76 -11.64 11.80
CA ARG A 12 -17.41 -12.25 11.67
C ARG A 12 -16.46 -11.69 12.71
N PHE A 13 -16.46 -10.37 12.94
CA PHE A 13 -15.64 -9.75 14.00
C PHE A 13 -16.02 -10.32 15.36
N LYS A 14 -17.32 -10.36 15.68
CA LYS A 14 -17.79 -10.93 16.93
C LYS A 14 -17.31 -12.37 17.13
N LYS A 15 -17.51 -13.22 16.13
CA LYS A 15 -17.04 -14.62 16.18
C LYS A 15 -15.52 -14.73 16.33
N PHE A 16 -14.75 -13.86 15.68
CA PHE A 16 -13.31 -13.84 15.81
C PHE A 16 -12.87 -13.44 17.22
N LEU A 17 -13.46 -12.41 17.80
CA LEU A 17 -13.14 -11.94 19.15
C LEU A 17 -13.57 -12.96 20.26
N GLU A 18 -14.64 -13.70 20.01
CA GLU A 18 -15.14 -14.74 20.93
C GLU A 18 -14.41 -16.08 20.78
N ASN A 19 -13.65 -16.29 19.68
CA ASN A 19 -12.97 -17.55 19.40
C ASN A 19 -11.46 -17.44 19.62
N SER A 20 -10.97 -18.15 20.63
CA SER A 20 -9.54 -18.23 20.97
C SER A 20 -8.70 -19.08 20.00
N ASP A 21 -9.35 -19.82 19.08
CA ASP A 21 -8.65 -20.78 18.20
C ASP A 21 -8.12 -20.15 16.91
N SER A 22 -8.35 -18.84 16.72
CA SER A 22 -7.96 -18.12 15.51
C SER A 22 -7.04 -16.95 15.84
N ASP A 23 -5.83 -16.94 15.26
CA ASP A 23 -4.84 -15.87 15.44
C ASP A 23 -5.21 -14.59 14.71
N GLY A 24 -6.07 -14.67 13.68
CA GLY A 24 -6.50 -13.52 12.88
C GLY A 24 -7.55 -13.93 11.84
N PHE A 25 -8.20 -12.93 11.24
CA PHE A 25 -9.05 -13.19 10.10
C PHE A 25 -8.86 -12.17 8.98
N ILE A 26 -9.08 -12.62 7.74
CA ILE A 26 -8.92 -11.79 6.55
C ILE A 26 -10.29 -11.26 6.13
N VAL A 27 -10.36 -9.96 5.90
CA VAL A 27 -11.57 -9.27 5.43
C VAL A 27 -11.21 -8.25 4.36
N ALA A 28 -12.08 -8.07 3.36
CA ALA A 28 -11.89 -7.04 2.35
C ALA A 28 -12.00 -5.64 2.99
N LYS A 29 -10.94 -4.83 2.88
CA LYS A 29 -10.93 -3.44 3.38
C LYS A 29 -12.10 -2.63 2.85
N ALA A 30 -12.39 -2.72 1.54
CA ALA A 30 -13.52 -2.03 0.91
C ALA A 30 -14.89 -2.36 1.56
N ALA A 31 -15.06 -3.54 2.14
CA ALA A 31 -16.29 -3.88 2.86
C ALA A 31 -16.39 -3.16 4.21
N ILE A 32 -15.26 -2.98 4.89
CA ILE A 32 -15.17 -2.17 6.12
C ILE A 32 -15.40 -0.69 5.79
N ASP A 33 -14.75 -0.17 4.76
CA ASP A 33 -14.88 1.23 4.33
C ASP A 33 -16.33 1.58 4.02
N ARG A 34 -17.04 0.76 3.25
CA ARG A 34 -18.45 0.97 2.93
C ARG A 34 -19.33 1.06 4.18
N LEU A 35 -19.04 0.28 5.21
CA LEU A 35 -19.80 0.32 6.47
C LEU A 35 -19.44 1.56 7.29
N LEU A 36 -18.14 1.90 7.40
CA LEU A 36 -17.69 3.00 8.24
C LEU A 36 -17.93 4.39 7.63
N LEU A 37 -17.85 4.52 6.30
CA LEU A 37 -18.02 5.78 5.58
C LEU A 37 -19.46 6.06 5.15
N ASN A 38 -20.38 5.12 5.37
CA ASN A 38 -21.79 5.28 5.08
C ASN A 38 -22.41 6.45 5.87
N ASN A 39 -23.21 7.30 5.22
CA ASN A 39 -23.80 8.50 5.84
C ASN A 39 -25.25 8.32 6.30
N TYR A 40 -25.87 7.16 6.11
CA TYR A 40 -27.22 6.91 6.56
C TYR A 40 -27.27 6.65 8.07
N SER A 41 -28.19 7.31 8.76
CA SER A 41 -28.34 7.26 10.21
C SER A 41 -28.65 5.86 10.75
N GLU A 42 -29.35 5.04 9.97
CA GLU A 42 -29.66 3.64 10.30
C GLU A 42 -28.44 2.76 10.53
N PHE A 43 -27.26 3.16 10.00
CA PHE A 43 -26.00 2.43 10.19
C PHE A 43 -25.14 2.94 11.37
N ASN A 44 -25.60 3.95 12.13
CA ASN A 44 -24.79 4.55 13.20
C ASN A 44 -24.44 3.57 14.32
N GLU A 45 -25.38 2.73 14.75
CA GLU A 45 -25.14 1.71 15.76
C GLU A 45 -24.13 0.66 15.26
N LEU A 46 -24.29 0.23 14.02
CA LEU A 46 -23.40 -0.72 13.37
C LEU A 46 -21.97 -0.15 13.22
N LYS A 47 -21.83 1.13 12.85
CA LYS A 47 -20.53 1.81 12.79
C LYS A 47 -19.85 1.85 14.15
N THR A 48 -20.62 2.19 15.19
CA THR A 48 -20.10 2.25 16.56
C THR A 48 -19.60 0.90 17.01
N THR A 49 -20.39 -0.14 16.76
CA THR A 49 -20.03 -1.54 17.07
C THR A 49 -18.80 -1.98 16.30
N LEU A 50 -18.74 -1.69 15.00
CA LEU A 50 -17.60 -2.08 14.16
C LEU A 50 -16.31 -1.36 14.57
N LYS A 51 -16.38 -0.06 14.87
CA LYS A 51 -15.25 0.70 15.40
C LYS A 51 -14.74 0.13 16.73
N LYS A 52 -15.65 -0.26 17.62
CA LYS A 52 -15.29 -0.94 18.88
C LYS A 52 -14.49 -2.22 18.59
N TYR A 53 -15.00 -3.09 17.72
CA TYR A 53 -14.31 -4.34 17.38
C TYR A 53 -12.95 -4.12 16.73
N ILE A 54 -12.83 -3.16 15.82
CA ILE A 54 -11.54 -2.82 15.19
C ILE A 54 -10.54 -2.33 16.23
N ASN A 55 -10.97 -1.54 17.22
CA ASN A 55 -10.11 -1.05 18.30
C ASN A 55 -9.65 -2.16 19.28
N GLU A 56 -10.38 -3.26 19.35
CA GLU A 56 -9.99 -4.45 20.13
C GLU A 56 -8.98 -5.34 19.38
N CYS A 57 -8.72 -5.06 18.10
CA CYS A 57 -7.83 -5.82 17.24
C CYS A 57 -6.57 -5.02 16.88
N GLN A 58 -5.50 -5.74 16.60
CA GLN A 58 -4.42 -5.20 15.79
C GLN A 58 -4.74 -5.49 14.32
N TRP A 59 -4.72 -4.47 13.49
CA TRP A 59 -5.04 -4.60 12.07
C TRP A 59 -3.85 -4.26 11.17
N SER A 60 -3.80 -4.89 10.01
CA SER A 60 -2.86 -4.56 8.94
C SER A 60 -3.56 -4.59 7.59
N VAL A 61 -3.24 -3.62 6.74
CA VAL A 61 -3.65 -3.61 5.34
C VAL A 61 -2.57 -4.30 4.52
N LEU A 62 -2.91 -5.44 3.92
CA LEU A 62 -1.96 -6.19 3.09
C LEU A 62 -1.67 -5.40 1.80
N PRO A 63 -0.41 -5.23 1.43
CA PRO A 63 -0.02 -4.51 0.22
C PRO A 63 -0.38 -5.29 -1.04
N LEU A 64 -0.73 -4.57 -2.10
CA LEU A 64 -1.13 -5.19 -3.37
C LEU A 64 0.03 -5.91 -4.08
N SER A 65 1.28 -5.57 -3.78
CA SER A 65 2.43 -6.34 -4.27
C SER A 65 2.52 -7.75 -3.69
N ILE A 66 1.93 -7.98 -2.50
CA ILE A 66 1.92 -9.29 -1.84
C ILE A 66 0.57 -10.00 -2.01
N ASN A 67 -0.52 -9.24 -1.98
CA ASN A 67 -1.87 -9.79 -2.05
C ASN A 67 -2.73 -8.96 -3.01
N PRO A 68 -2.46 -9.01 -4.33
CA PRO A 68 -3.32 -8.38 -5.32
C PRO A 68 -4.72 -9.00 -5.28
N CYS A 69 -5.73 -8.20 -5.59
CA CYS A 69 -7.12 -8.65 -5.59
C CYS A 69 -7.39 -9.67 -6.70
N SER A 70 -8.41 -10.51 -6.52
CA SER A 70 -8.90 -11.32 -7.63
C SER A 70 -9.40 -10.43 -8.77
N PRO A 71 -9.15 -10.79 -10.05
CA PRO A 71 -9.52 -9.98 -11.20
C PRO A 71 -11.01 -9.60 -11.21
N GLY A 72 -11.30 -8.31 -11.32
CA GLY A 72 -12.65 -7.75 -11.28
C GLY A 72 -13.32 -7.76 -9.91
N GLN A 73 -12.59 -8.06 -8.83
CA GLN A 73 -13.16 -8.07 -7.48
C GLN A 73 -13.59 -6.67 -7.04
N GLY A 74 -14.84 -6.57 -6.60
CA GLY A 74 -15.44 -5.31 -6.16
C GLY A 74 -16.02 -4.47 -7.29
N ALA A 75 -15.81 -4.81 -8.55
CA ALA A 75 -16.47 -4.17 -9.67
C ALA A 75 -17.95 -4.62 -9.76
N LEU A 76 -18.84 -3.65 -9.99
CA LEU A 76 -20.24 -3.91 -10.26
C LEU A 76 -20.45 -3.80 -11.78
N ALA A 77 -20.94 -4.85 -12.40
CA ALA A 77 -21.29 -4.87 -13.82
C ALA A 77 -22.81 -4.82 -13.99
N ILE A 78 -23.28 -3.97 -14.90
CA ILE A 78 -24.67 -3.88 -15.29
C ILE A 78 -24.78 -4.36 -16.73
N GLU A 79 -25.58 -5.38 -16.95
CA GLU A 79 -25.86 -5.93 -18.27
C GLU A 79 -27.18 -5.41 -18.80
N THR A 80 -27.23 -4.97 -20.05
CA THR A 80 -28.40 -4.42 -20.72
C THR A 80 -28.57 -5.01 -22.10
N ARG A 81 -29.76 -4.85 -22.66
CA ARG A 81 -29.99 -5.17 -24.08
C ARG A 81 -29.28 -4.13 -24.96
N ILE A 82 -28.58 -4.58 -25.98
CA ILE A 82 -27.82 -3.71 -26.90
C ILE A 82 -28.71 -2.60 -27.53
N GLN A 83 -29.98 -2.93 -27.81
CA GLN A 83 -30.92 -2.02 -28.47
C GLN A 83 -31.64 -1.04 -27.51
N ASP A 84 -31.41 -1.14 -26.20
CA ASP A 84 -32.02 -0.23 -25.23
C ASP A 84 -31.20 1.05 -25.10
N ASN A 85 -31.28 1.92 -26.12
CA ASN A 85 -30.50 3.14 -26.19
C ASN A 85 -30.76 4.08 -25.00
N LYS A 86 -32.02 4.17 -24.55
CA LYS A 86 -32.40 5.05 -23.44
C LYS A 86 -31.73 4.60 -22.13
N LEU A 87 -31.72 3.32 -21.85
CA LEU A 87 -31.06 2.77 -20.66
C LEU A 87 -29.55 2.89 -20.76
N ASN A 88 -28.98 2.64 -21.94
CA ASN A 88 -27.55 2.77 -22.19
C ASN A 88 -27.06 4.22 -21.99
N GLU A 89 -27.83 5.24 -22.39
CA GLU A 89 -27.51 6.65 -22.11
C GLU A 89 -27.45 6.92 -20.60
N ILE A 90 -28.44 6.46 -19.84
CA ILE A 90 -28.48 6.64 -18.37
C ILE A 90 -27.27 5.93 -17.71
N LEU A 91 -26.91 4.75 -18.18
CA LEU A 91 -25.81 3.99 -17.61
C LEU A 91 -24.45 4.59 -17.93
N ASN A 92 -24.30 5.30 -19.04
CA ASN A 92 -23.08 6.03 -19.36
C ASN A 92 -22.76 7.11 -18.31
N ASP A 93 -23.76 7.75 -17.71
CA ASP A 93 -23.58 8.77 -16.68
C ASP A 93 -23.00 8.22 -15.37
N ILE A 94 -23.22 6.94 -15.08
CA ILE A 94 -22.72 6.25 -13.90
C ILE A 94 -21.52 5.33 -14.18
N ASN A 95 -21.09 5.24 -15.43
CA ASN A 95 -19.97 4.39 -15.82
C ASN A 95 -18.63 5.06 -15.54
N PHE A 96 -17.82 4.42 -14.72
CA PHE A 96 -16.44 4.82 -14.46
C PHE A 96 -15.52 4.15 -15.49
N SER A 97 -15.29 4.84 -16.61
CA SER A 97 -14.53 4.31 -17.76
C SER A 97 -13.13 3.80 -17.40
N LYS A 98 -12.47 4.43 -16.42
CA LYS A 98 -11.16 4.00 -15.92
C LYS A 98 -11.24 2.65 -15.20
N ASP A 99 -12.23 2.49 -14.32
CA ASP A 99 -12.43 1.23 -13.59
C ASP A 99 -12.84 0.12 -14.55
N TYR A 100 -13.72 0.44 -15.50
CA TYR A 100 -14.08 -0.48 -16.58
C TYR A 100 -12.85 -0.98 -17.36
N SER A 101 -11.98 -0.06 -17.78
CA SER A 101 -10.75 -0.42 -18.51
C SER A 101 -9.84 -1.31 -17.67
N ASN A 102 -9.61 -0.96 -16.39
CA ASN A 102 -8.79 -1.75 -15.49
C ASN A 102 -9.35 -3.16 -15.30
N VAL A 103 -10.67 -3.30 -15.12
CA VAL A 103 -11.34 -4.60 -14.97
C VAL A 103 -11.21 -5.46 -16.23
N ILE A 104 -11.36 -4.86 -17.41
CA ILE A 104 -11.16 -5.58 -18.68
C ILE A 104 -9.74 -6.12 -18.80
N GLU A 105 -8.73 -5.30 -18.44
CA GLU A 105 -7.32 -5.72 -18.44
C GLU A 105 -7.06 -6.84 -17.42
N GLU A 106 -7.57 -6.70 -16.19
CA GLU A 106 -7.46 -7.75 -15.17
C GLU A 106 -8.05 -9.08 -15.65
N ARG A 107 -9.23 -9.03 -16.25
CA ARG A 107 -9.91 -10.23 -16.80
C ARG A 107 -9.19 -10.80 -18.01
N SER A 108 -8.56 -9.96 -18.84
CA SER A 108 -7.72 -10.41 -19.94
C SER A 108 -6.53 -11.22 -19.43
N ILE A 109 -5.87 -10.75 -18.38
CA ILE A 109 -4.80 -11.50 -17.72
C ILE A 109 -5.32 -12.83 -17.18
N LEU A 110 -6.44 -12.84 -16.44
CA LEU A 110 -7.05 -14.07 -15.92
C LEU A 110 -7.33 -15.09 -17.04
N LYS A 111 -7.81 -14.61 -18.18
CA LYS A 111 -8.10 -15.46 -19.35
C LYS A 111 -6.86 -16.19 -19.87
N ASN A 112 -5.69 -15.55 -19.83
CA ASN A 112 -4.42 -16.15 -20.24
C ASN A 112 -3.97 -17.31 -19.34
N TYR A 113 -4.58 -17.44 -18.16
CA TYR A 113 -4.32 -18.50 -17.19
C TYR A 113 -5.51 -19.48 -17.07
N GLY A 114 -6.29 -19.68 -18.15
CA GLY A 114 -7.40 -20.63 -18.19
C GLY A 114 -8.77 -20.03 -17.84
N GLY A 115 -8.83 -18.82 -17.28
CA GLY A 115 -10.08 -18.15 -16.89
C GLY A 115 -10.85 -18.85 -15.77
N GLY A 116 -11.80 -18.15 -15.16
CA GLY A 116 -12.70 -18.69 -14.13
C GLY A 116 -12.33 -18.34 -12.70
N CYS A 117 -13.35 -18.39 -11.81
CA CYS A 117 -13.24 -17.95 -10.42
C CYS A 117 -12.42 -18.88 -9.51
N HIS A 118 -12.03 -20.04 -9.99
CA HIS A 118 -11.25 -21.05 -9.25
C HIS A 118 -9.74 -20.87 -9.39
N GLN A 119 -9.31 -19.98 -10.29
CA GLN A 119 -7.89 -19.71 -10.50
C GLN A 119 -7.30 -18.98 -9.32
N LYS A 120 -6.13 -19.41 -8.88
CA LYS A 120 -5.39 -18.80 -7.74
C LYS A 120 -4.56 -17.62 -8.24
N ILE A 121 -5.20 -16.62 -8.83
CA ILE A 121 -4.55 -15.47 -9.45
C ILE A 121 -5.13 -14.18 -8.89
N GLY A 122 -4.25 -13.31 -8.41
CA GLY A 122 -4.56 -11.92 -8.11
C GLY A 122 -3.91 -10.99 -9.14
N VAL A 123 -4.65 -9.97 -9.54
CA VAL A 123 -4.18 -8.90 -10.44
C VAL A 123 -4.74 -7.58 -9.95
N SER A 124 -3.91 -6.56 -9.83
CA SER A 124 -4.36 -5.22 -9.45
C SER A 124 -3.66 -4.17 -10.30
N TYR A 125 -4.45 -3.23 -10.81
CA TYR A 125 -3.98 -2.06 -11.54
C TYR A 125 -4.01 -0.83 -10.63
N ILE A 126 -2.87 -0.21 -10.42
CA ILE A 126 -2.70 0.91 -9.49
C ILE A 126 -2.26 2.13 -10.26
N SER A 127 -3.09 3.18 -10.23
CA SER A 127 -2.72 4.46 -10.84
C SER A 127 -1.65 5.17 -10.03
N HIS A 128 -0.57 5.56 -10.68
CA HIS A 128 0.54 6.30 -10.09
C HIS A 128 0.92 7.48 -10.98
N LYS A 129 1.53 8.52 -10.42
CA LYS A 129 1.97 9.72 -11.17
C LYS A 129 2.96 9.41 -12.30
N LEU A 130 3.72 8.33 -12.19
CA LEU A 130 4.70 7.90 -13.21
C LEU A 130 4.09 6.96 -14.26
N GLY A 131 2.84 6.55 -14.11
CA GLY A 131 2.18 5.62 -15.01
C GLY A 131 1.25 4.67 -14.28
N LEU A 132 1.06 3.49 -14.82
CA LEU A 132 0.21 2.45 -14.26
C LEU A 132 1.07 1.33 -13.70
N VAL A 133 0.92 1.03 -12.41
CA VAL A 133 1.59 -0.10 -11.76
C VAL A 133 0.65 -1.31 -11.83
N VAL A 134 1.19 -2.45 -12.28
CA VAL A 134 0.44 -3.70 -12.37
C VAL A 134 1.08 -4.72 -11.43
N SER A 135 0.30 -5.19 -10.48
CA SER A 135 0.66 -6.28 -9.59
C SER A 135 0.00 -7.56 -10.06
N LYS A 136 0.79 -8.62 -10.19
CA LYS A 136 0.28 -9.96 -10.53
C LYS A 136 0.92 -10.97 -9.60
N ARG A 137 0.12 -11.87 -9.05
CA ARG A 137 0.60 -12.96 -8.21
C ARG A 137 -0.34 -14.15 -8.28
N GLY A 138 0.22 -15.34 -8.32
CA GLY A 138 -0.61 -16.54 -8.35
C GLY A 138 0.16 -17.80 -8.61
N GLU A 139 -0.62 -18.79 -9.05
CA GLU A 139 -0.16 -20.13 -9.44
C GLU A 139 -0.74 -20.46 -10.82
N ASP A 140 0.09 -20.89 -11.75
CA ASP A 140 -0.35 -21.32 -13.08
C ASP A 140 -1.00 -22.72 -13.03
N GLU A 141 -1.53 -23.17 -14.16
CA GLU A 141 -2.16 -24.50 -14.28
C GLU A 141 -1.20 -25.68 -13.99
N ARG A 142 0.10 -25.43 -14.03
CA ARG A 142 1.15 -26.43 -13.72
C ARG A 142 1.61 -26.39 -12.27
N GLY A 143 1.03 -25.49 -11.47
CA GLY A 143 1.42 -25.29 -10.07
C GLY A 143 2.65 -24.40 -9.88
N ASN A 144 3.16 -23.72 -10.91
CA ASN A 144 4.28 -22.82 -10.78
C ASN A 144 3.80 -21.49 -10.21
N HIS A 145 4.46 -21.00 -9.16
CA HIS A 145 4.20 -19.70 -8.61
C HIS A 145 4.80 -18.60 -9.48
N PHE A 146 4.06 -17.51 -9.64
CA PHE A 146 4.56 -16.32 -10.31
C PHE A 146 4.21 -15.07 -9.50
N GLU A 147 5.05 -14.05 -9.61
CA GLU A 147 4.81 -12.72 -9.07
C GLU A 147 5.46 -11.66 -9.95
N SER A 148 4.80 -10.53 -10.12
CA SER A 148 5.39 -9.36 -10.78
C SER A 148 4.81 -8.06 -10.21
N TRP A 149 5.62 -7.02 -10.28
CA TRP A 149 5.30 -5.65 -9.92
C TRP A 149 5.89 -4.75 -10.99
N ASP A 150 5.07 -4.41 -11.98
CA ASP A 150 5.52 -3.78 -13.21
C ASP A 150 4.99 -2.35 -13.31
N LEU A 151 5.84 -1.37 -13.63
CA LEU A 151 5.42 -0.02 -14.02
C LEU A 151 5.23 0.04 -15.53
N ILE A 152 3.99 0.16 -15.97
CA ILE A 152 3.64 0.46 -17.36
C ILE A 152 3.73 1.97 -17.56
N LYS A 153 4.65 2.41 -18.39
CA LYS A 153 4.92 3.83 -18.60
C LYS A 153 3.74 4.55 -19.26
N SER A 154 3.50 5.78 -18.80
CA SER A 154 2.62 6.70 -19.51
C SER A 154 3.15 6.94 -20.94
N LYS A 155 2.25 6.99 -21.92
CA LYS A 155 2.58 7.27 -23.34
C LYS A 155 3.35 8.57 -23.57
N ASN A 156 3.39 9.46 -22.57
CA ASN A 156 4.00 10.79 -22.66
C ASN A 156 5.46 10.83 -22.18
N ILE A 157 6.05 9.72 -21.74
CA ILE A 157 7.47 9.68 -21.39
C ILE A 157 8.23 9.23 -22.65
N SER A 158 8.66 10.19 -23.45
CA SER A 158 9.65 9.94 -24.51
C SER A 158 11.02 9.77 -23.85
N PHE A 159 11.62 8.60 -23.98
CA PHE A 159 13.04 8.46 -23.69
C PHE A 159 13.80 8.95 -24.92
N SER A 160 14.45 10.10 -24.81
CA SER A 160 15.56 10.42 -25.70
C SER A 160 16.64 9.34 -25.47
N HIS A 161 17.32 8.91 -26.54
CA HIS A 161 18.47 8.03 -26.43
C HIS A 161 19.55 8.78 -25.64
N ASN A 162 19.60 8.55 -24.33
CA ASN A 162 20.59 9.15 -23.48
C ASN A 162 21.90 8.39 -23.65
N ARG A 163 22.96 9.12 -23.74
CA ARG A 163 24.29 8.52 -23.74
C ARG A 163 24.54 7.89 -22.38
N ILE A 164 25.10 6.71 -22.37
CA ILE A 164 25.46 6.00 -21.11
C ILE A 164 26.45 6.84 -20.29
N ASP A 165 27.32 7.63 -20.95
CA ASP A 165 28.23 8.55 -20.33
C ASP A 165 27.59 9.70 -19.54
N GLU A 166 26.30 10.00 -19.81
CA GLU A 166 25.51 10.97 -19.06
C GLU A 166 24.81 10.37 -17.82
N ILE A 167 24.87 9.05 -17.62
CA ILE A 167 24.25 8.34 -16.49
C ILE A 167 25.30 8.06 -15.42
N TYR A 168 24.94 8.21 -14.16
CA TYR A 168 25.76 7.79 -13.04
C TYR A 168 24.99 6.80 -12.14
N PRO A 169 25.61 5.71 -11.72
CA PRO A 169 26.87 5.14 -12.26
C PRO A 169 26.66 4.49 -13.65
N GLU A 170 27.68 4.50 -14.48
CA GLU A 170 27.59 3.98 -15.86
C GLU A 170 27.24 2.49 -15.93
N ASP A 171 27.68 1.73 -14.93
CA ASP A 171 27.37 0.30 -14.80
C ASP A 171 25.98 0.01 -14.22
N LEU A 172 25.19 1.05 -13.95
CA LEU A 172 23.84 0.98 -13.34
C LEU A 172 23.79 0.19 -12.03
N LYS A 173 24.89 0.11 -11.30
CA LYS A 173 24.92 -0.48 -9.96
C LYS A 173 24.66 0.56 -8.90
N SER A 174 23.93 0.16 -7.86
CA SER A 174 23.71 1.04 -6.71
C SER A 174 24.95 1.12 -5.82
N TYR A 175 25.45 2.32 -5.60
CA TYR A 175 26.59 2.58 -4.71
C TYR A 175 26.15 3.25 -3.42
N LYS A 176 26.81 2.88 -2.34
CA LYS A 176 26.57 3.50 -1.03
C LYS A 176 27.37 4.78 -0.92
N ILE A 177 26.74 5.92 -1.15
CA ILE A 177 27.36 7.25 -1.08
C ILE A 177 27.10 7.99 0.24
N PHE A 178 26.28 7.43 1.12
CA PHE A 178 25.98 7.97 2.43
C PHE A 178 26.05 6.91 3.50
N THR A 179 26.52 7.29 4.68
CA THR A 179 26.21 6.61 5.93
C THR A 179 25.03 7.30 6.62
N ARG A 180 24.43 6.63 7.59
CA ARG A 180 23.30 7.16 8.36
C ARG A 180 23.67 7.14 9.83
N LYS A 181 23.79 8.33 10.40
CA LYS A 181 24.03 8.50 11.84
C LYS A 181 22.68 8.70 12.53
N GLN A 182 22.32 7.84 13.46
CA GLN A 182 21.10 7.97 14.24
C GLN A 182 21.19 9.17 15.20
N LEU A 183 20.07 9.88 15.36
CA LEU A 183 19.88 10.98 16.31
C LEU A 183 19.11 10.44 17.51
N ASN A 184 19.81 10.16 18.59
CA ASN A 184 19.21 9.58 19.79
C ASN A 184 18.46 10.60 20.66
N GLU A 185 18.63 11.89 20.41
CA GLU A 185 17.97 12.98 21.13
C GLU A 185 16.44 12.92 21.02
N ASN A 186 15.91 12.41 19.90
CA ASN A 186 14.48 12.30 19.66
C ASN A 186 13.84 10.97 20.14
N VAL A 187 14.61 10.07 20.77
CA VAL A 187 14.09 8.78 21.26
C VAL A 187 12.96 8.98 22.28
N ASN A 188 13.14 9.89 23.23
CA ASN A 188 12.11 10.18 24.23
C ASN A 188 10.84 10.77 23.61
N HIS A 189 10.99 11.62 22.60
CA HIS A 189 9.84 12.16 21.86
C HIS A 189 9.07 11.05 21.16
N ILE A 190 9.76 10.16 20.44
CA ILE A 190 9.16 9.02 19.75
C ILE A 190 8.44 8.07 20.72
N ASN A 191 9.07 7.77 21.87
CA ASN A 191 8.50 6.89 22.90
C ASN A 191 7.22 7.46 23.54
N ASN A 192 7.06 8.78 23.50
CA ASN A 192 5.88 9.46 24.05
C ASN A 192 4.76 9.67 23.02
N LEU A 193 4.96 9.34 21.75
CA LEU A 193 3.92 9.44 20.73
C LEU A 193 2.75 8.50 21.07
N GLN A 194 1.53 9.02 20.97
CA GLN A 194 0.29 8.28 21.20
C GLN A 194 -0.77 8.74 20.22
N ASN A 195 -1.58 7.82 19.73
CA ASN A 195 -2.69 8.07 18.79
C ASN A 195 -2.21 8.89 17.57
N LYS A 196 -1.05 8.50 17.02
CA LYS A 196 -0.47 9.10 15.81
C LYS A 196 -0.38 8.05 14.70
N SER A 197 -0.47 8.51 13.47
CA SER A 197 -0.08 7.74 12.30
C SER A 197 1.37 8.07 11.96
N ILE A 198 2.26 7.10 12.12
CA ILE A 198 3.70 7.28 11.99
C ILE A 198 4.16 6.69 10.68
N TYR A 199 4.59 7.54 9.75
CA TYR A 199 5.21 7.12 8.50
C TYR A 199 6.70 6.88 8.70
N VAL A 200 7.13 5.67 8.41
CA VAL A 200 8.53 5.24 8.55
C VAL A 200 9.16 5.08 7.17
N SER A 201 9.98 6.04 6.79
CA SER A 201 10.62 6.07 5.46
C SER A 201 11.58 4.89 5.24
N ARG A 202 12.24 4.42 6.29
CA ARG A 202 13.15 3.26 6.29
C ARG A 202 13.45 2.80 7.70
N ILE A 203 14.03 1.60 7.83
CA ILE A 203 14.33 1.00 9.15
C ILE A 203 15.22 1.89 10.03
N SER A 204 16.21 2.60 9.46
CA SER A 204 17.08 3.52 10.19
C SER A 204 16.37 4.77 10.72
N ALA A 205 15.13 5.02 10.29
CA ALA A 205 14.33 6.11 10.83
C ALA A 205 13.74 5.81 12.22
N ILE A 206 13.82 4.55 12.67
CA ILE A 206 13.47 4.20 14.05
C ILE A 206 14.77 3.90 14.80
N PRO A 207 15.18 4.79 15.73
CA PRO A 207 16.35 4.55 16.55
C PRO A 207 16.23 3.24 17.36
N ASP A 208 17.33 2.52 17.55
CA ASP A 208 17.31 1.17 18.12
C ASP A 208 16.75 1.10 19.55
N LYS A 209 16.86 2.20 20.30
CA LYS A 209 16.35 2.32 21.67
C LYS A 209 14.89 2.76 21.76
N SER A 210 14.22 3.00 20.60
CA SER A 210 12.85 3.49 20.60
C SER A 210 11.85 2.37 20.94
N LYS A 211 10.85 2.73 21.75
CA LYS A 211 9.71 1.89 22.10
C LYS A 211 8.43 2.57 21.64
N ILE A 212 7.97 2.19 20.47
CA ILE A 212 6.73 2.76 19.90
C ILE A 212 5.52 2.13 20.60
N LYS A 213 4.62 2.97 21.12
CA LYS A 213 3.40 2.51 21.77
C LYS A 213 2.44 1.90 20.75
N SER A 214 1.74 0.84 21.14
CA SER A 214 0.82 0.06 20.30
C SER A 214 -0.44 0.82 19.84
N ASN A 215 -0.77 1.94 20.49
CA ASN A 215 -1.89 2.79 20.08
C ASN A 215 -1.54 3.75 18.94
N ASN A 216 -0.34 3.66 18.37
CA ASN A 216 0.03 4.34 17.14
C ASN A 216 -0.20 3.44 15.93
N VAL A 217 -0.52 4.04 14.79
CA VAL A 217 -0.58 3.38 13.49
C VAL A 217 0.79 3.51 12.83
N ILE A 218 1.41 2.40 12.45
CA ILE A 218 2.72 2.38 11.80
C ILE A 218 2.53 2.09 10.32
N TRP A 219 3.00 3.00 9.47
CA TRP A 219 2.97 2.89 8.02
C TRP A 219 4.36 2.99 7.43
N THR A 220 4.73 2.08 6.56
CA THR A 220 6.09 2.03 6.00
C THR A 220 6.11 2.47 4.54
N SER A 221 7.25 2.94 4.07
CA SER A 221 7.45 3.28 2.66
C SER A 221 7.39 2.06 1.73
N GLY A 222 7.81 0.90 2.23
CA GLY A 222 7.88 -0.34 1.43
C GLY A 222 8.08 -1.58 2.29
N LEU A 223 7.98 -2.74 1.64
CA LEU A 223 8.01 -4.07 2.26
C LEU A 223 9.29 -4.39 3.04
N SER A 224 10.45 -3.90 2.56
CA SER A 224 11.71 -4.13 3.28
C SER A 224 11.68 -3.48 4.66
N THR A 225 11.19 -2.26 4.75
CA THR A 225 11.02 -1.56 6.04
C THR A 225 10.01 -2.28 6.91
N TRP A 226 8.87 -2.73 6.36
CA TRP A 226 7.87 -3.52 7.08
C TRP A 226 8.50 -4.76 7.72
N LYS A 227 9.12 -5.63 6.91
CA LYS A 227 9.75 -6.89 7.38
C LYS A 227 10.75 -6.65 8.51
N ASN A 228 11.59 -5.63 8.36
CA ASN A 228 12.60 -5.30 9.38
C ASN A 228 11.97 -4.78 10.69
N LEU A 229 10.87 -4.01 10.63
CA LEU A 229 10.17 -3.54 11.83
C LEU A 229 9.48 -4.69 12.57
N VAL A 230 8.83 -5.59 11.85
CA VAL A 230 8.21 -6.79 12.43
C VAL A 230 9.25 -7.66 13.14
N GLN A 231 10.44 -7.83 12.56
CA GLN A 231 11.55 -8.54 13.20
C GLN A 231 12.03 -7.87 14.49
N ARG A 232 11.81 -6.55 14.65
CA ARG A 232 12.06 -5.81 15.90
C ARG A 232 10.86 -5.87 16.88
N GLY A 233 9.82 -6.64 16.59
CA GLY A 233 8.60 -6.73 17.40
C GLY A 233 7.66 -5.52 17.28
N ILE A 234 7.81 -4.68 16.25
CA ILE A 234 6.96 -3.52 16.01
C ILE A 234 5.84 -3.94 15.06
N TRP A 235 4.59 -3.79 15.50
CA TRP A 235 3.44 -4.02 14.64
C TRP A 235 3.36 -2.98 13.53
N VAL A 236 3.12 -3.41 12.29
CA VAL A 236 3.01 -2.54 11.12
C VAL A 236 1.60 -2.64 10.54
N ASN A 237 0.92 -1.51 10.41
CA ASN A 237 -0.45 -1.44 9.93
C ASN A 237 -0.56 -1.42 8.41
N GLY A 238 0.54 -1.10 7.70
CA GLY A 238 0.55 -1.13 6.24
C GLY A 238 1.78 -0.47 5.63
N THR A 239 1.75 -0.35 4.31
CA THR A 239 2.86 0.24 3.56
C THR A 239 2.34 0.99 2.33
N SER A 240 3.08 2.02 1.92
CA SER A 240 2.89 2.67 0.62
C SER A 240 3.42 1.83 -0.56
N ASP A 241 3.91 0.62 -0.29
CA ASP A 241 4.31 -0.38 -1.28
C ASP A 241 5.32 0.11 -2.34
N GLY A 242 6.17 1.05 -1.93
CA GLY A 242 7.15 1.69 -2.83
C GLY A 242 6.58 2.80 -3.72
N LEU A 243 5.29 3.09 -3.63
CA LEU A 243 4.62 4.11 -4.46
C LEU A 243 4.87 5.56 -4.00
N GLY A 244 5.62 5.72 -2.91
CA GLY A 244 5.96 7.02 -2.34
C GLY A 244 5.08 7.44 -1.17
N GLU A 245 5.51 8.50 -0.50
CA GLU A 245 4.84 8.99 0.70
C GLU A 245 3.60 9.83 0.44
N ASP A 246 3.47 10.36 -0.79
CA ASP A 246 2.30 11.13 -1.24
C ASP A 246 1.21 10.24 -1.86
N PHE A 247 1.46 8.93 -1.93
CA PHE A 247 0.46 7.98 -2.38
C PHE A 247 -0.66 7.89 -1.33
N ASP A 248 -1.90 8.07 -1.77
CA ASP A 248 -3.05 7.94 -0.89
C ASP A 248 -3.22 6.48 -0.44
N ASN A 249 -3.04 6.27 0.84
CA ASN A 249 -3.16 4.93 1.45
C ASN A 249 -4.61 4.55 1.76
N ASP A 250 -5.56 5.48 1.58
CA ASP A 250 -7.00 5.29 1.77
C ASP A 250 -7.35 4.59 3.11
N ILE A 251 -6.74 5.00 4.21
CA ILE A 251 -6.99 4.42 5.54
C ILE A 251 -7.79 5.33 6.48
N ASN A 252 -8.38 6.40 5.97
CA ASN A 252 -9.14 7.36 6.76
C ASN A 252 -10.38 6.77 7.43
N SER A 253 -10.89 5.64 6.93
CA SER A 253 -11.97 4.89 7.58
C SER A 253 -11.52 4.20 8.87
N LEU A 254 -10.25 3.78 8.93
CA LEU A 254 -9.66 3.02 10.04
C LEU A 254 -9.02 3.92 11.09
N THR A 255 -8.53 5.10 10.70
CA THR A 255 -7.89 6.05 11.60
C THR A 255 -7.97 7.48 11.09
N ASN A 256 -8.19 8.42 12.01
CA ASN A 256 -8.15 9.86 11.76
C ASN A 256 -6.94 10.51 12.47
N ASN A 257 -5.94 9.74 12.81
CA ASN A 257 -4.77 10.22 13.53
C ASN A 257 -3.96 11.21 12.69
N THR A 258 -3.36 12.19 13.35
CA THR A 258 -2.39 13.09 12.72
C THR A 258 -1.16 12.32 12.27
N TRP A 259 -0.75 12.52 11.02
CA TRP A 259 0.45 11.91 10.46
C TRP A 259 1.72 12.60 10.94
N ILE A 260 2.73 11.80 11.25
CA ILE A 260 4.09 12.20 11.57
C ILE A 260 5.05 11.34 10.76
N LYS A 261 6.03 11.96 10.10
CA LYS A 261 7.05 11.27 9.32
C LYS A 261 8.34 11.16 10.13
N LEU A 262 8.85 9.94 10.30
CA LEU A 262 10.20 9.71 10.81
C LEU A 262 11.18 9.66 9.64
N THR A 263 12.16 10.57 9.60
CA THR A 263 13.03 10.75 8.45
C THR A 263 14.33 11.46 8.83
N HIS A 264 15.10 11.93 7.85
CA HIS A 264 16.31 12.71 8.03
C HIS A 264 16.06 14.22 7.82
N SER A 265 16.99 15.05 8.27
CA SER A 265 16.89 16.52 8.24
C SER A 265 16.66 17.08 6.83
N GLN A 266 17.33 16.51 5.83
CA GLN A 266 17.26 16.93 4.43
C GLN A 266 16.12 16.23 3.64
N SER A 267 15.17 15.59 4.33
CA SER A 267 14.04 14.96 3.66
C SER A 267 13.21 16.01 2.92
N PRO A 268 12.86 15.77 1.64
CA PRO A 268 12.04 16.71 0.89
C PRO A 268 10.67 16.90 1.55
N GLU A 269 10.02 18.00 1.21
CA GLU A 269 8.64 18.23 1.61
C GLU A 269 7.72 17.21 0.96
N SER A 270 6.68 16.82 1.69
CA SER A 270 5.65 15.88 1.26
C SER A 270 4.29 16.28 1.81
N SER A 271 3.26 15.50 1.51
CA SER A 271 1.92 15.64 2.10
C SER A 271 1.94 15.56 3.63
N ILE A 272 2.90 14.82 4.21
CA ILE A 272 3.08 14.70 5.66
C ILE A 272 3.95 15.86 6.16
N LYS A 273 3.31 16.91 6.67
CA LYS A 273 3.99 18.15 7.10
C LYS A 273 4.76 18.00 8.42
N ASN A 274 4.25 17.18 9.35
CA ASN A 274 4.91 16.98 10.64
C ASN A 274 6.02 15.93 10.48
N LYS A 275 7.27 16.32 10.72
CA LYS A 275 8.42 15.41 10.68
C LYS A 275 9.20 15.41 11.98
N ILE A 276 9.76 14.26 12.32
CA ILE A 276 10.76 14.09 13.38
C ILE A 276 12.04 13.58 12.71
N GLU A 277 13.11 14.31 12.91
CA GLU A 277 14.42 13.94 12.38
C GLU A 277 15.06 12.89 13.29
N THR A 278 15.30 11.73 12.76
CA THR A 278 15.76 10.57 13.52
C THR A 278 17.14 10.10 13.11
N TYR A 279 17.62 10.56 11.96
CA TYR A 279 18.98 10.30 11.49
C TYR A 279 19.46 11.41 10.57
N GLN A 280 20.77 11.48 10.40
CA GLN A 280 21.45 12.36 9.44
C GLN A 280 22.11 11.52 8.35
N LEU A 281 22.12 12.04 7.13
CA LEU A 281 22.92 11.50 6.04
C LEU A 281 24.31 12.10 6.14
N GLN A 282 25.32 11.24 6.26
CA GLN A 282 26.73 11.63 6.23
C GLN A 282 27.32 11.16 4.92
N PRO A 283 27.78 12.06 4.04
CA PRO A 283 28.48 11.66 2.81
C PRO A 283 29.66 10.75 3.13
N ILE A 284 29.92 9.82 2.25
CA ILE A 284 31.19 9.09 2.22
C ILE A 284 32.07 9.82 1.22
N ASP A 285 33.34 9.99 1.52
CA ASP A 285 34.31 10.53 0.56
C ASP A 285 34.26 9.68 -0.70
N PHE A 286 33.84 10.30 -1.78
CA PHE A 286 33.60 9.64 -3.03
C PHE A 286 33.92 10.63 -4.16
N GLU A 287 34.95 10.34 -4.93
CA GLU A 287 35.30 11.13 -6.10
C GLU A 287 34.32 10.77 -7.23
N ILE A 288 33.41 11.66 -7.51
CA ILE A 288 32.50 11.57 -8.66
C ILE A 288 32.80 12.78 -9.57
N ASP A 289 33.20 12.52 -10.80
CA ASP A 289 33.11 13.53 -11.85
C ASP A 289 31.62 13.66 -12.27
N ILE A 290 30.94 14.57 -11.60
CA ILE A 290 29.50 14.82 -11.84
C ILE A 290 29.23 15.81 -12.96
N ASP A 291 30.25 16.53 -13.45
CA ASP A 291 30.08 17.67 -14.37
C ASP A 291 29.44 17.29 -15.70
N LYS A 292 29.59 16.02 -16.12
CA LYS A 292 29.03 15.49 -17.36
C LYS A 292 27.76 14.64 -17.13
N LYS A 293 27.39 14.36 -15.86
CA LYS A 293 26.28 13.48 -15.53
C LYS A 293 24.98 14.26 -15.42
N LYS A 294 23.94 13.80 -16.12
CA LYS A 294 22.58 14.38 -16.10
C LYS A 294 21.59 13.50 -15.38
N TYR A 295 21.85 12.21 -15.33
CA TYR A 295 20.96 11.21 -14.77
C TYR A 295 21.68 10.41 -13.70
N PHE A 296 20.98 10.15 -12.60
CA PHE A 296 21.55 9.43 -11.48
C PHE A 296 20.68 8.22 -11.18
N TYR A 297 21.30 7.05 -11.10
CA TYR A 297 20.69 5.79 -10.68
C TYR A 297 21.06 5.49 -9.23
N TRP A 298 20.04 5.29 -8.39
CA TRP A 298 20.21 5.10 -6.95
C TRP A 298 19.68 3.77 -6.44
#